data_08971ed322ed2dff0993fca8023508af
#
_entry.id   08971ed322ed2dff0993fca8023508af
#
_cell.length_a   1.000
_cell.length_b   1.000
_cell.length_c   1.000
_cell.angle_alpha   90.00
_cell.angle_beta   90.00
_cell.angle_gamma   90.00
#
_symmetry.space_group_name_H-M   'P 1'
#
loop_
_entity.id
_entity.type
_entity.pdbx_description
1 polymer ?
#
loop_
_entity_poly.entity_id
_entity_poly.type
_entity_poly.pdbx_seq_one_letter_code
_entity_poly.pdbx_strand_id
1 'polypeptide(L)'
;PGYTVTASFHWSRDENPKLFFDENGFLARPSPIGVVAPHDVESFYAGFGGDGHWGRLNISHQFYQAWGRDDLNGIAGQEVDINAQFAAVEASVDKDWWRLKGTLVWASGDDDPLDEEARGFDSIFDNPNIIGGPFSFWNREGLRLSQTFVGLVGRESILPSLRTSKAEGQANFVNPGVLIYNLGWDAIWTQKLRSFANVSYLQFDKTEVLQILLFQSEIDKAIGIDTSIGFEYRPWLNDNVIIQTGVSVFTPSQGFENILTSDTLYTPFAVLTLTY
;
A
#
# COMPACT_ATOMS: atom_id res chain seq x y z
N PRO A 1 -13.30 -23.54 16.99
CA PRO A 1 -12.35 -23.17 15.97
C PRO A 1 -13.14 -22.81 14.72
N GLY A 2 -13.11 -21.56 14.35
CA GLY A 2 -13.81 -21.07 13.18
C GLY A 2 -12.81 -20.61 12.14
N TYR A 3 -12.97 -21.08 10.91
CA TYR A 3 -12.34 -20.51 9.74
C TYR A 3 -13.43 -19.94 8.85
N THR A 4 -13.34 -18.65 8.54
CA THR A 4 -14.31 -17.94 7.69
C THR A 4 -13.70 -17.78 6.31
N VAL A 5 -14.45 -18.08 5.28
CA VAL A 5 -14.09 -17.82 3.88
C VAL A 5 -15.06 -16.81 3.32
N THR A 6 -14.52 -15.82 2.62
CA THR A 6 -15.30 -14.76 1.97
C THR A 6 -14.92 -14.71 0.51
N ALA A 7 -15.90 -14.64 -0.37
CA ALA A 7 -15.74 -14.30 -1.77
C ALA A 7 -16.39 -12.93 -2.01
N SER A 8 -15.76 -12.10 -2.82
CA SER A 8 -16.26 -10.77 -3.14
C SER A 8 -16.10 -10.46 -4.62
N PHE A 9 -16.99 -9.61 -5.10
CA PHE A 9 -16.91 -9.03 -6.43
C PHE A 9 -17.14 -7.53 -6.30
N HIS A 10 -16.29 -6.74 -6.93
CA HIS A 10 -16.38 -5.29 -6.92
C HIS A 10 -16.30 -4.77 -8.34
N TRP A 11 -17.02 -3.69 -8.58
CA TRP A 11 -16.98 -2.95 -9.83
C TRP A 11 -16.75 -1.49 -9.51
N SER A 12 -15.84 -0.87 -10.23
CA SER A 12 -15.53 0.56 -10.15
C SER A 12 -15.51 1.14 -11.55
N ARG A 13 -16.20 2.26 -11.72
CA ARG A 13 -16.18 3.03 -12.95
C ARG A 13 -15.96 4.48 -12.62
N ASP A 14 -14.91 5.05 -13.17
CA ASP A 14 -14.54 6.44 -13.00
C ASP A 14 -14.58 7.13 -14.35
N GLU A 15 -15.73 7.73 -14.64
CA GLU A 15 -15.95 8.57 -15.82
C GLU A 15 -15.61 10.02 -15.45
N ASN A 16 -14.46 10.50 -15.87
CA ASN A 16 -14.05 11.87 -15.57
C ASN A 16 -13.74 12.68 -16.83
N PRO A 17 -14.78 13.20 -17.52
CA PRO A 17 -14.61 13.97 -18.74
C PRO A 17 -14.01 15.37 -18.50
N LYS A 18 -13.70 15.74 -17.24
CA LYS A 18 -13.22 17.08 -16.88
C LYS A 18 -12.10 17.01 -15.86
N LEU A 19 -11.18 17.98 -15.96
CA LEU A 19 -10.21 18.22 -14.90
C LEU A 19 -10.92 18.62 -13.61
N PHE A 20 -10.54 17.98 -12.52
CA PHE A 20 -11.03 18.30 -11.18
C PHE A 20 -9.86 18.75 -10.30
N PHE A 21 -10.03 19.84 -9.59
CA PHE A 21 -9.05 20.39 -8.66
C PHE A 21 -9.62 20.31 -7.23
N ASP A 22 -8.76 20.02 -6.27
CA ASP A 22 -9.12 20.02 -4.86
C ASP A 22 -9.35 21.44 -4.31
N GLU A 23 -9.71 21.56 -3.04
CA GLU A 23 -9.95 22.83 -2.35
C GLU A 23 -8.72 23.75 -2.27
N ASN A 24 -7.52 23.20 -2.46
CA ASN A 24 -6.25 23.91 -2.46
C ASN A 24 -5.79 24.30 -3.87
N GLY A 25 -6.56 23.92 -4.90
CA GLY A 25 -6.25 24.20 -6.30
C GLY A 25 -5.25 23.22 -6.93
N PHE A 26 -4.98 22.07 -6.29
CA PHE A 26 -4.18 21.02 -6.91
C PHE A 26 -5.06 20.12 -7.78
N LEU A 27 -4.49 19.62 -8.88
CA LEU A 27 -5.17 18.66 -9.73
C LEU A 27 -5.42 17.37 -8.95
N ALA A 28 -6.69 17.01 -8.78
CA ALA A 28 -7.11 15.79 -8.12
C ALA A 28 -7.51 14.70 -9.11
N ARG A 29 -7.98 15.07 -10.29
CA ARG A 29 -8.36 14.17 -11.38
C ARG A 29 -8.10 14.81 -12.73
N PRO A 30 -7.67 14.05 -13.74
CA PRO A 30 -7.18 12.67 -13.70
C PRO A 30 -5.93 12.53 -12.83
N SER A 31 -5.44 11.29 -12.65
CA SER A 31 -4.14 11.11 -11.96
C SER A 31 -3.06 11.96 -12.65
N PRO A 32 -2.20 12.67 -11.91
CA PRO A 32 -1.13 13.51 -12.51
C PRO A 32 0.05 12.68 -13.06
N ILE A 33 -0.11 11.38 -13.26
CA ILE A 33 0.92 10.45 -13.73
C ILE A 33 0.88 10.38 -15.26
N GLY A 34 2.00 10.69 -15.89
CA GLY A 34 2.12 10.64 -17.36
C GLY A 34 1.38 11.78 -18.06
N VAL A 35 0.70 11.48 -19.16
CA VAL A 35 -0.12 12.45 -19.91
C VAL A 35 -1.38 12.78 -19.11
N VAL A 36 -1.50 14.04 -18.69
CA VAL A 36 -2.65 14.50 -17.91
C VAL A 36 -3.80 14.83 -18.86
N ALA A 37 -4.63 13.85 -19.15
CA ALA A 37 -5.83 14.01 -19.98
C ALA A 37 -7.00 13.29 -19.29
N PRO A 38 -8.22 13.87 -19.29
CA PRO A 38 -9.40 13.18 -18.79
C PRO A 38 -9.64 11.87 -19.54
N HIS A 39 -9.90 10.79 -18.81
CA HIS A 39 -10.11 9.45 -19.35
C HIS A 39 -11.05 8.63 -18.46
N ASP A 40 -11.58 7.57 -19.00
CA ASP A 40 -12.51 6.67 -18.31
C ASP A 40 -11.79 5.38 -17.90
N VAL A 41 -11.87 5.03 -16.61
CA VAL A 41 -11.35 3.77 -16.09
C VAL A 41 -12.50 2.91 -15.61
N GLU A 42 -12.67 1.73 -16.18
CA GLU A 42 -13.61 0.72 -15.72
C GLU A 42 -12.87 -0.53 -15.25
N SER A 43 -13.05 -0.90 -14.00
CA SER A 43 -12.35 -2.04 -13.39
C SER A 43 -13.29 -2.93 -12.59
N PHE A 44 -13.04 -4.23 -12.70
CA PHE A 44 -13.72 -5.29 -11.98
C PHE A 44 -12.72 -6.04 -11.12
N TYR A 45 -13.14 -6.48 -9.95
CA TYR A 45 -12.31 -7.27 -9.04
C TYR A 45 -13.11 -8.46 -8.57
N ALA A 46 -12.54 -9.65 -8.73
CA ALA A 46 -13.02 -10.85 -8.09
C ALA A 46 -11.99 -11.33 -7.08
N GLY A 47 -12.41 -11.58 -5.85
CA GLY A 47 -11.50 -11.98 -4.81
C GLY A 47 -12.07 -13.04 -3.90
N PHE A 48 -11.18 -13.71 -3.24
CA PHE A 48 -11.49 -14.58 -2.12
C PHE A 48 -10.49 -14.34 -1.00
N GLY A 49 -10.98 -14.47 0.21
CA GLY A 49 -10.18 -14.34 1.41
C GLY A 49 -10.69 -15.26 2.49
N GLY A 50 -9.92 -15.38 3.54
CA GLY A 50 -10.33 -16.11 4.72
C GLY A 50 -9.48 -15.75 5.91
N ASP A 51 -10.08 -15.90 7.07
CA ASP A 51 -9.42 -15.76 8.35
C ASP A 51 -9.90 -16.80 9.35
N GLY A 52 -9.03 -17.16 10.25
CA GLY A 52 -9.39 -18.10 11.31
C GLY A 52 -8.19 -18.58 12.10
N HIS A 53 -8.44 -19.51 13.00
CA HIS A 53 -7.39 -20.04 13.85
C HIS A 53 -7.44 -21.58 13.95
N TRP A 54 -6.27 -22.16 14.07
CA TRP A 54 -6.07 -23.57 14.33
C TRP A 54 -5.18 -23.75 15.56
N GLY A 55 -5.81 -23.94 16.70
CA GLY A 55 -5.12 -23.88 17.98
C GLY A 55 -4.58 -22.47 18.25
N ARG A 56 -3.25 -22.34 18.30
CA ARG A 56 -2.56 -21.05 18.50
C ARG A 56 -2.15 -20.37 17.20
N LEU A 57 -2.28 -21.05 16.07
CA LEU A 57 -1.95 -20.51 14.75
C LEU A 57 -3.17 -19.78 14.21
N ASN A 58 -3.01 -18.51 13.92
CA ASN A 58 -3.97 -17.71 13.17
C ASN A 58 -3.48 -17.56 11.73
N ILE A 59 -4.38 -17.61 10.77
CA ILE A 59 -4.11 -17.42 9.36
C ILE A 59 -5.15 -16.48 8.80
N SER A 60 -4.70 -15.45 8.11
CA SER A 60 -5.53 -14.56 7.29
C SER A 60 -4.93 -14.49 5.89
N HIS A 61 -5.75 -14.56 4.87
CA HIS A 61 -5.30 -14.43 3.49
C HIS A 61 -6.32 -13.73 2.61
N GLN A 62 -5.85 -13.10 1.54
CA GLN A 62 -6.66 -12.48 0.51
C GLN A 62 -5.99 -12.65 -0.85
N PHE A 63 -6.81 -12.84 -1.87
CA PHE A 63 -6.40 -12.83 -3.27
C PHE A 63 -7.44 -12.06 -4.07
N TYR A 64 -6.97 -11.22 -5.00
CA TYR A 64 -7.82 -10.52 -5.97
C TYR A 64 -7.24 -10.64 -7.37
N GLN A 65 -8.11 -10.89 -8.34
CA GLN A 65 -7.89 -10.66 -9.75
C GLN A 65 -8.64 -9.39 -10.14
N ALA A 66 -7.94 -8.44 -10.76
CA ALA A 66 -8.52 -7.26 -11.37
C ALA A 66 -8.48 -7.37 -12.90
N TRP A 67 -9.53 -6.88 -13.58
CA TRP A 67 -9.60 -6.77 -15.05
C TRP A 67 -10.52 -5.63 -15.42
N GLY A 68 -10.40 -5.12 -16.65
CA GLY A 68 -11.18 -3.99 -17.13
C GLY A 68 -10.46 -3.25 -18.23
N ARG A 69 -10.68 -1.94 -18.30
CA ARG A 69 -10.13 -1.08 -19.33
C ARG A 69 -9.89 0.34 -18.81
N ASP A 70 -8.83 0.96 -19.30
CA ASP A 70 -8.55 2.37 -19.19
C ASP A 70 -8.44 2.91 -20.62
N ASP A 71 -9.33 3.82 -21.02
CA ASP A 71 -9.44 4.27 -22.42
C ASP A 71 -8.29 5.19 -22.87
N LEU A 72 -7.54 5.76 -21.91
CA LEU A 72 -6.33 6.52 -22.16
C LEU A 72 -5.41 6.54 -20.95
N ASN A 73 -4.58 5.51 -20.79
CA ASN A 73 -3.61 5.51 -19.72
C ASN A 73 -2.54 6.59 -19.90
N GLY A 74 -2.26 7.36 -18.86
CA GLY A 74 -1.34 8.49 -18.92
C GLY A 74 0.12 8.10 -19.19
N ILE A 75 0.56 6.88 -18.85
CA ILE A 75 1.91 6.37 -19.08
C ILE A 75 2.00 5.69 -20.43
N ALA A 76 1.10 4.76 -20.73
CA ALA A 76 1.05 4.06 -22.01
C ALA A 76 0.71 5.03 -23.17
N GLY A 77 -0.03 6.12 -22.91
CA GLY A 77 -0.47 7.08 -23.92
C GLY A 77 -1.54 6.54 -24.87
N GLN A 78 -2.18 5.44 -24.50
CA GLN A 78 -3.17 4.72 -25.31
C GLN A 78 -4.17 3.98 -24.41
N GLU A 79 -5.20 3.38 -25.02
CA GLU A 79 -6.10 2.45 -24.36
C GLU A 79 -5.35 1.21 -23.91
N VAL A 80 -5.63 0.73 -22.68
CA VAL A 80 -5.03 -0.49 -22.13
C VAL A 80 -6.10 -1.39 -21.50
N ASP A 81 -5.93 -2.69 -21.68
CA ASP A 81 -6.71 -3.72 -20.99
C ASP A 81 -6.07 -4.05 -19.64
N ILE A 82 -6.87 -4.05 -18.58
CA ILE A 82 -6.42 -4.30 -17.21
C ILE A 82 -6.38 -5.80 -16.93
N ASN A 83 -5.25 -6.30 -16.41
CA ASN A 83 -5.08 -7.68 -16.00
C ASN A 83 -4.09 -7.79 -14.83
N ALA A 84 -4.53 -7.54 -13.61
CA ALA A 84 -3.67 -7.36 -12.46
C ALA A 84 -4.08 -8.25 -11.28
N GLN A 85 -3.11 -8.60 -10.41
CA GLN A 85 -3.33 -9.51 -9.29
C GLN A 85 -2.80 -8.93 -7.98
N PHE A 86 -3.47 -9.32 -6.90
CA PHE A 86 -3.05 -9.04 -5.52
C PHE A 86 -3.16 -10.30 -4.67
N ALA A 87 -2.15 -10.52 -3.83
CA ALA A 87 -2.18 -11.57 -2.82
C ALA A 87 -1.59 -11.07 -1.51
N ALA A 88 -2.23 -11.42 -0.40
CA ALA A 88 -1.71 -11.18 0.94
C ALA A 88 -1.97 -12.41 1.82
N VAL A 89 -1.00 -12.75 2.65
CA VAL A 89 -1.13 -13.79 3.67
C VAL A 89 -0.42 -13.35 4.94
N GLU A 90 -1.10 -13.48 6.06
CA GLU A 90 -0.54 -13.31 7.40
C GLU A 90 -0.75 -14.58 8.20
N ALA A 91 0.33 -15.09 8.78
CA ALA A 91 0.29 -16.18 9.77
C ALA A 91 0.81 -15.65 11.09
N SER A 92 0.11 -15.95 12.19
CA SER A 92 0.54 -15.53 13.51
C SER A 92 0.33 -16.60 14.57
N VAL A 93 1.17 -16.57 15.60
CA VAL A 93 1.10 -17.48 16.73
C VAL A 93 0.91 -16.68 18.00
N ASP A 94 -0.21 -16.97 18.71
CA ASP A 94 -0.51 -16.40 20.00
C ASP A 94 0.12 -17.23 21.12
N LYS A 95 0.85 -16.57 22.02
CA LYS A 95 1.40 -17.20 23.21
C LYS A 95 1.28 -16.27 24.42
N ASP A 96 0.28 -16.55 25.24
CA ASP A 96 -0.01 -15.84 26.49
C ASP A 96 -0.18 -14.32 26.24
N TRP A 97 0.84 -13.52 26.56
CA TRP A 97 0.81 -12.05 26.48
C TRP A 97 1.48 -11.49 25.20
N TRP A 98 1.95 -12.33 24.27
CA TRP A 98 2.58 -11.89 23.04
C TRP A 98 2.12 -12.69 21.80
N ARG A 99 2.27 -12.07 20.66
CA ARG A 99 1.99 -12.62 19.33
C ARG A 99 3.16 -12.38 18.40
N LEU A 100 3.59 -13.40 17.68
CA LEU A 100 4.52 -13.28 16.55
C LEU A 100 3.73 -13.40 15.25
N LYS A 101 4.04 -12.54 14.27
CA LYS A 101 3.37 -12.48 12.97
C LYS A 101 4.40 -12.58 11.85
N GLY A 102 4.04 -13.28 10.77
CA GLY A 102 4.74 -13.23 9.50
C GLY A 102 3.74 -12.89 8.40
N THR A 103 4.04 -11.88 7.59
CA THR A 103 3.14 -11.41 6.53
C THR A 103 3.87 -11.32 5.20
N LEU A 104 3.22 -11.76 4.14
CA LEU A 104 3.63 -11.58 2.76
C LEU A 104 2.52 -10.82 2.03
N VAL A 105 2.89 -9.74 1.33
CA VAL A 105 1.99 -8.99 0.45
C VAL A 105 2.62 -8.88 -0.92
N TRP A 106 1.87 -9.18 -1.96
CA TRP A 106 2.26 -9.02 -3.34
C TRP A 106 1.14 -8.32 -4.11
N ALA A 107 1.49 -7.23 -4.77
CA ALA A 107 0.71 -6.56 -5.78
C ALA A 107 1.49 -6.64 -7.09
N SER A 108 0.90 -7.17 -8.15
CA SER A 108 1.55 -7.29 -9.45
C SER A 108 1.99 -5.92 -9.99
N GLY A 109 3.10 -5.92 -10.70
CA GLY A 109 3.62 -4.77 -11.45
C GLY A 109 3.52 -4.98 -12.95
N ASP A 110 3.65 -3.90 -13.69
CA ASP A 110 3.63 -3.86 -15.14
C ASP A 110 5.07 -3.93 -15.67
N ASP A 111 5.33 -4.90 -16.54
CA ASP A 111 6.65 -5.16 -17.13
C ASP A 111 6.84 -4.61 -18.55
N ASP A 112 5.75 -4.15 -19.18
CA ASP A 112 5.83 -3.42 -20.46
C ASP A 112 4.83 -2.26 -20.50
N PRO A 113 5.15 -1.12 -19.82
CA PRO A 113 4.22 -0.02 -19.62
C PRO A 113 3.79 0.72 -20.89
N LEU A 114 4.28 0.33 -22.07
CA LEU A 114 3.94 0.92 -23.36
C LEU A 114 3.09 0.00 -24.24
N ASP A 115 2.83 -1.24 -23.79
CA ASP A 115 1.93 -2.17 -24.50
C ASP A 115 0.44 -1.85 -24.25
N GLU A 116 -0.45 -2.70 -24.76
CA GLU A 116 -1.90 -2.57 -24.63
C GLU A 116 -2.46 -3.24 -23.37
N GLU A 117 -1.61 -3.75 -22.44
CA GLU A 117 -2.04 -4.46 -21.24
C GLU A 117 -1.44 -3.86 -19.97
N ALA A 118 -2.28 -3.44 -19.02
CA ALA A 118 -1.88 -2.90 -17.74
C ALA A 118 -1.92 -3.99 -16.66
N ARG A 119 -0.76 -4.38 -16.13
CA ARG A 119 -0.59 -5.52 -15.20
C ARG A 119 -0.32 -5.13 -13.76
N GLY A 120 -0.17 -3.84 -13.47
CA GLY A 120 0.07 -3.32 -12.13
C GLY A 120 -1.22 -3.26 -11.32
N PHE A 121 -1.28 -3.96 -10.19
CA PHE A 121 -2.48 -3.94 -9.35
C PHE A 121 -2.68 -2.59 -8.66
N ASP A 122 -3.89 -2.06 -8.77
CA ASP A 122 -4.34 -0.90 -8.01
C ASP A 122 -5.64 -1.21 -7.27
N SER A 123 -5.74 -0.86 -5.99
CA SER A 123 -6.87 -1.19 -5.14
C SER A 123 -7.94 -0.10 -5.15
N ILE A 124 -9.22 -0.48 -4.97
CA ILE A 124 -10.32 0.48 -4.80
C ILE A 124 -10.21 1.17 -3.44
N PHE A 125 -9.96 0.38 -2.40
CA PHE A 125 -9.82 0.83 -1.03
C PHE A 125 -8.52 0.33 -0.45
N ASP A 126 -7.89 1.18 0.32
CA ASP A 126 -6.67 0.88 1.03
C ASP A 126 -6.77 1.38 2.46
N ASN A 127 -6.38 0.59 3.35
CA ASN A 127 -6.11 0.83 4.77
C ASN A 127 -5.76 -0.50 5.44
N PRO A 128 -4.69 -1.16 5.04
CA PRO A 128 -4.34 -2.44 5.60
C PRO A 128 -3.88 -2.28 7.04
N ASN A 129 -4.40 -3.13 7.91
CA ASN A 129 -3.91 -3.27 9.28
C ASN A 129 -2.77 -4.31 9.38
N ILE A 130 -2.25 -4.78 8.26
CA ILE A 130 -1.12 -5.70 8.13
C ILE A 130 0.20 -4.92 7.95
N ILE A 131 1.34 -5.62 8.01
CA ILE A 131 2.68 -5.04 7.79
C ILE A 131 3.00 -3.79 8.63
N GLY A 132 2.60 -3.80 9.90
CA GLY A 132 2.81 -2.69 10.81
C GLY A 132 1.76 -1.58 10.74
N GLY A 133 0.89 -1.57 9.73
CA GLY A 133 -0.20 -0.61 9.60
C GLY A 133 0.24 0.85 9.81
N PRO A 134 -0.38 1.58 10.75
CA PRO A 134 -0.06 2.98 11.01
C PRO A 134 1.33 3.19 11.66
N PHE A 135 2.01 2.14 12.09
CA PHE A 135 3.36 2.22 12.66
C PHE A 135 4.47 2.04 11.61
N SER A 136 4.15 1.58 10.40
CA SER A 136 5.10 1.46 9.29
C SER A 136 5.45 2.82 8.71
N PHE A 137 6.73 3.08 8.44
CA PHE A 137 7.17 4.27 7.70
C PHE A 137 6.57 4.27 6.30
N TRP A 138 6.69 3.15 5.60
CA TRP A 138 6.21 3.00 4.24
C TRP A 138 4.70 3.25 4.11
N ASN A 139 3.89 2.70 5.01
CA ASN A 139 2.45 2.90 4.98
C ASN A 139 2.00 4.27 5.46
N ARG A 140 2.83 4.99 6.19
CA ARG A 140 2.46 6.23 6.86
C ARG A 140 2.88 7.47 6.08
N GLU A 141 4.10 7.46 5.56
CA GLU A 141 4.69 8.62 4.91
C GLU A 141 4.35 8.64 3.41
N GLY A 142 4.07 9.82 2.90
CA GLY A 142 3.99 10.06 1.46
C GLY A 142 5.39 10.27 0.90
N LEU A 143 5.74 9.53 -0.13
CA LEU A 143 7.03 9.62 -0.81
C LEU A 143 6.82 10.14 -2.22
N ARG A 144 7.60 11.14 -2.63
CA ARG A 144 7.55 11.70 -3.99
C ARG A 144 8.83 11.38 -4.74
N LEU A 145 8.68 11.02 -6.01
CA LEU A 145 9.82 10.86 -6.91
C LEU A 145 10.48 12.21 -7.17
N SER A 146 11.80 12.26 -7.11
CA SER A 146 12.56 13.47 -7.35
C SER A 146 12.26 14.05 -8.73
N GLN A 147 12.06 15.36 -8.80
CA GLN A 147 11.90 16.14 -10.04
C GLN A 147 10.66 15.85 -10.89
N THR A 148 9.76 14.96 -10.48
CA THR A 148 8.62 14.53 -11.32
C THR A 148 7.27 15.05 -10.85
N PHE A 149 7.12 15.55 -9.63
CA PHE A 149 5.85 15.83 -8.95
C PHE A 149 4.98 14.59 -8.71
N VAL A 150 5.39 13.40 -9.14
CA VAL A 150 4.69 12.14 -8.99
C VAL A 150 4.99 11.54 -7.61
N GLY A 151 3.97 11.09 -6.91
CA GLY A 151 4.13 10.31 -5.67
C GLY A 151 4.61 8.90 -5.97
N LEU A 152 5.60 8.39 -5.24
CA LEU A 152 5.92 6.97 -5.25
C LEU A 152 4.95 6.21 -4.35
N VAL A 153 4.72 6.73 -3.13
CA VAL A 153 3.78 6.19 -2.15
C VAL A 153 2.98 7.35 -1.56
N GLY A 154 1.72 7.15 -1.28
CA GLY A 154 0.83 8.15 -0.73
C GLY A 154 -0.34 8.43 -1.65
N ARG A 155 -0.98 9.59 -1.49
CA ARG A 155 -2.10 10.01 -2.33
C ARG A 155 -1.62 10.23 -3.77
N GLU A 156 -2.42 9.76 -4.74
CA GLU A 156 -2.13 9.92 -6.18
C GLU A 156 -0.72 9.43 -6.56
N SER A 157 -0.30 8.33 -5.97
CA SER A 157 1.03 7.79 -6.16
C SER A 157 1.06 6.71 -7.24
N ILE A 158 2.25 6.51 -7.83
CA ILE A 158 2.47 5.49 -8.84
C ILE A 158 2.38 4.08 -8.26
N LEU A 159 2.86 3.86 -7.03
CA LEU A 159 2.58 2.65 -6.29
C LEU A 159 1.21 2.76 -5.64
N PRO A 160 0.41 1.67 -5.64
CA PRO A 160 -0.84 1.68 -4.93
C PRO A 160 -0.57 2.07 -3.47
N SER A 161 -1.16 3.17 -3.06
CA SER A 161 -1.10 3.58 -1.67
C SER A 161 -1.98 2.64 -0.87
N LEU A 162 -1.41 1.90 0.04
CA LEU A 162 -2.17 1.03 0.92
C LEU A 162 -2.97 1.80 2.00
N ARG A 163 -3.18 3.11 1.85
CA ARG A 163 -3.89 3.95 2.81
C ARG A 163 -4.89 4.94 2.24
N THR A 164 -4.90 5.16 0.93
CA THR A 164 -5.76 6.17 0.32
C THR A 164 -6.93 5.55 -0.42
N SER A 165 -8.08 6.20 -0.40
CA SER A 165 -9.20 5.84 -1.26
C SER A 165 -9.05 6.52 -2.62
N LYS A 166 -9.72 6.00 -3.63
CA LYS A 166 -9.79 6.61 -4.97
C LYS A 166 -10.81 7.76 -5.05
N ALA A 167 -11.22 8.33 -3.91
CA ALA A 167 -12.03 9.54 -3.89
C ALA A 167 -11.34 10.73 -4.58
N GLU A 168 -10.01 10.75 -4.54
CA GLU A 168 -9.16 11.69 -5.24
C GLU A 168 -8.17 10.91 -6.11
N GLY A 169 -7.95 11.35 -7.35
CA GLY A 169 -7.20 10.63 -8.36
C GLY A 169 -7.97 9.48 -9.00
N GLN A 170 -7.49 8.98 -10.12
CA GLN A 170 -8.01 7.80 -10.80
C GLN A 170 -7.13 6.59 -10.52
N ALA A 171 -7.68 5.39 -10.69
CA ALA A 171 -6.91 4.16 -10.62
C ALA A 171 -5.85 4.14 -11.74
N ASN A 172 -4.66 3.65 -11.43
CA ASN A 172 -3.59 3.48 -12.41
C ASN A 172 -3.02 2.06 -12.32
N PHE A 173 -3.28 1.26 -13.35
CA PHE A 173 -2.82 -0.12 -13.44
C PHE A 173 -1.49 -0.28 -14.19
N VAL A 174 -0.94 0.81 -14.73
CA VAL A 174 0.45 0.87 -15.22
C VAL A 174 1.33 1.36 -14.08
N ASN A 175 1.74 0.44 -13.20
CA ASN A 175 2.50 0.74 -12.00
C ASN A 175 3.52 -0.37 -11.68
N PRO A 176 4.55 -0.10 -10.89
CA PRO A 176 5.61 -1.07 -10.62
C PRO A 176 5.21 -2.24 -9.71
N GLY A 177 4.04 -2.22 -9.07
CA GLY A 177 3.68 -3.20 -8.06
C GLY A 177 4.63 -3.22 -6.87
N VAL A 178 4.34 -4.07 -5.89
CA VAL A 178 5.16 -4.18 -4.68
C VAL A 178 5.11 -5.58 -4.07
N LEU A 179 6.24 -6.03 -3.55
CA LEU A 179 6.38 -7.26 -2.77
C LEU A 179 6.92 -6.90 -1.39
N ILE A 180 6.22 -7.31 -0.32
CA ILE A 180 6.56 -6.97 1.06
C ILE A 180 6.62 -8.24 1.90
N TYR A 181 7.75 -8.48 2.56
CA TYR A 181 7.94 -9.49 3.59
C TYR A 181 7.99 -8.81 4.95
N ASN A 182 7.13 -9.18 5.88
CA ASN A 182 7.07 -8.58 7.20
C ASN A 182 7.18 -9.62 8.30
N LEU A 183 7.91 -9.26 9.36
CA LEU A 183 7.89 -9.92 10.66
C LEU A 183 7.40 -8.91 11.69
N GLY A 184 6.36 -9.28 12.42
CA GLY A 184 5.75 -8.46 13.45
C GLY A 184 5.70 -9.14 14.80
N TRP A 185 5.79 -8.36 15.84
CA TRP A 185 5.65 -8.81 17.22
C TRP A 185 4.77 -7.85 18.02
N ASP A 186 3.75 -8.38 18.68
CA ASP A 186 2.85 -7.63 19.56
C ASP A 186 2.97 -8.17 20.97
N ALA A 187 2.89 -7.28 21.96
CA ALA A 187 2.94 -7.68 23.37
C ALA A 187 1.96 -6.88 24.22
N ILE A 188 1.24 -7.57 25.09
CA ILE A 188 0.30 -7.02 26.07
C ILE A 188 0.97 -7.04 27.44
N TRP A 189 1.61 -5.95 27.82
CA TRP A 189 2.34 -5.84 29.09
C TRP A 189 1.40 -5.77 30.29
N THR A 190 0.33 -5.00 30.12
CA THR A 190 -0.73 -4.84 31.11
C THR A 190 -2.07 -4.68 30.37
N GLN A 191 -3.18 -4.65 31.11
CA GLN A 191 -4.50 -4.36 30.52
C GLN A 191 -4.57 -2.96 29.83
N LYS A 192 -3.63 -2.06 30.17
CA LYS A 192 -3.59 -0.68 29.67
C LYS A 192 -2.48 -0.42 28.65
N LEU A 193 -1.46 -1.26 28.61
CA LEU A 193 -0.25 -1.03 27.82
C LEU A 193 0.05 -2.22 26.94
N ARG A 194 0.17 -1.97 25.65
CA ARG A 194 0.70 -2.89 24.66
C ARG A 194 1.78 -2.24 23.80
N SER A 195 2.62 -3.05 23.19
CA SER A 195 3.65 -2.61 22.26
C SER A 195 3.60 -3.42 20.96
N PHE A 196 4.15 -2.83 19.92
CA PHE A 196 4.25 -3.38 18.57
C PHE A 196 5.66 -3.18 18.05
N ALA A 197 6.19 -4.17 17.37
CA ALA A 197 7.42 -4.05 16.61
C ALA A 197 7.23 -4.73 15.26
N ASN A 198 7.78 -4.13 14.20
CA ASN A 198 7.71 -4.66 12.85
C ASN A 198 9.01 -4.44 12.12
N VAL A 199 9.38 -5.39 11.28
CA VAL A 199 10.47 -5.28 10.30
C VAL A 199 9.92 -5.77 8.98
N SER A 200 9.96 -4.92 7.95
CA SER A 200 9.51 -5.23 6.60
C SER A 200 10.65 -5.06 5.61
N TYR A 201 10.84 -6.03 4.73
CA TYR A 201 11.66 -5.89 3.55
C TYR A 201 10.76 -5.68 2.34
N LEU A 202 11.05 -4.64 1.54
CA LEU A 202 10.21 -4.19 0.44
C LEU A 202 10.97 -4.27 -0.88
N GLN A 203 10.26 -4.70 -1.92
CA GLN A 203 10.76 -4.75 -3.31
C GLN A 203 9.69 -4.25 -4.27
N PHE A 204 10.10 -3.61 -5.36
CA PHE A 204 9.26 -3.48 -6.54
C PHE A 204 9.02 -4.86 -7.16
N ASP A 205 7.83 -5.14 -7.64
CA ASP A 205 7.58 -6.34 -8.44
C ASP A 205 8.24 -6.18 -9.82
N LYS A 206 8.05 -5.03 -10.43
CA LYS A 206 8.61 -4.61 -11.72
C LYS A 206 9.19 -3.20 -11.62
N THR A 207 10.15 -2.85 -12.47
CA THR A 207 10.81 -1.52 -12.42
C THR A 207 10.68 -0.74 -13.72
N GLU A 208 10.15 -1.34 -14.77
CA GLU A 208 10.06 -0.81 -16.13
C GLU A 208 9.26 0.49 -16.17
N VAL A 209 8.16 0.59 -15.42
CA VAL A 209 7.38 1.82 -15.29
C VAL A 209 8.21 2.97 -14.72
N LEU A 210 9.02 2.69 -13.68
CA LEU A 210 9.89 3.69 -13.05
C LEU A 210 11.02 4.10 -14.00
N GLN A 211 11.56 3.16 -14.77
CA GLN A 211 12.62 3.42 -15.76
C GLN A 211 12.15 4.43 -16.81
N ILE A 212 10.91 4.27 -17.30
CA ILE A 212 10.32 5.22 -18.26
C ILE A 212 10.09 6.58 -17.62
N LEU A 213 9.45 6.64 -16.46
CA LEU A 213 9.11 7.90 -15.79
C LEU A 213 10.34 8.71 -15.37
N LEU A 214 11.43 8.04 -15.02
CA LEU A 214 12.67 8.68 -14.54
C LEU A 214 13.75 8.78 -15.62
N PHE A 215 13.50 8.26 -16.82
CA PHE A 215 14.47 8.20 -17.92
C PHE A 215 15.78 7.50 -17.52
N GLN A 216 15.66 6.40 -16.78
CA GLN A 216 16.78 5.59 -16.30
C GLN A 216 16.69 4.19 -16.92
N SER A 217 17.84 3.64 -17.34
CA SER A 217 17.88 2.34 -18.01
C SER A 217 17.83 1.17 -17.03
N GLU A 218 18.25 1.38 -15.78
CA GLU A 218 18.31 0.33 -14.77
C GLU A 218 17.89 0.90 -13.41
N ILE A 219 16.91 0.25 -12.78
CA ILE A 219 16.49 0.50 -11.40
C ILE A 219 16.42 -0.85 -10.70
N ASP A 220 17.11 -0.98 -9.58
CA ASP A 220 17.08 -2.22 -8.78
C ASP A 220 15.71 -2.42 -8.13
N LYS A 221 15.32 -3.69 -7.92
CA LYS A 221 14.03 -4.01 -7.29
C LYS A 221 14.01 -3.77 -5.78
N ALA A 222 15.15 -3.83 -5.10
CA ALA A 222 15.20 -3.70 -3.64
C ALA A 222 14.89 -2.27 -3.19
N ILE A 223 13.71 -2.06 -2.61
CA ILE A 223 13.27 -0.75 -2.09
C ILE A 223 13.99 -0.45 -0.77
N GLY A 224 13.93 -1.34 0.22
CA GLY A 224 14.55 -1.10 1.51
C GLY A 224 13.95 -1.91 2.65
N ILE A 225 14.36 -1.53 3.86
CA ILE A 225 13.90 -2.11 5.12
C ILE A 225 13.16 -1.05 5.93
N ASP A 226 11.89 -1.33 6.24
CA ASP A 226 11.08 -0.53 7.16
C ASP A 226 11.04 -1.21 8.54
N THR A 227 11.47 -0.51 9.55
CA THR A 227 11.48 -0.99 10.94
C THR A 227 10.70 -0.02 11.82
N SER A 228 9.82 -0.55 12.65
CA SER A 228 9.03 0.28 13.56
C SER A 228 8.87 -0.35 14.93
N ILE A 229 8.78 0.51 15.94
CA ILE A 229 8.39 0.16 17.31
C ILE A 229 7.41 1.20 17.83
N GLY A 230 6.35 0.72 18.47
CA GLY A 230 5.33 1.60 19.03
C GLY A 230 4.69 1.03 20.28
N PHE A 231 4.06 1.93 21.03
CA PHE A 231 3.32 1.65 22.23
C PHE A 231 1.93 2.23 22.12
N GLU A 232 0.96 1.51 22.69
CA GLU A 232 -0.40 2.00 22.86
C GLU A 232 -0.76 1.94 24.33
N TYR A 233 -1.27 3.04 24.87
CA TYR A 233 -1.68 3.17 26.24
C TYR A 233 -3.15 3.62 26.34
N ARG A 234 -3.96 2.85 27.10
CA ARG A 234 -5.37 3.08 27.37
C ARG A 234 -5.57 3.37 28.86
N PRO A 235 -5.51 4.63 29.29
CA PRO A 235 -5.52 4.99 30.71
C PRO A 235 -6.76 4.50 31.47
N TRP A 236 -7.93 4.50 30.83
CA TRP A 236 -9.21 4.19 31.45
C TRP A 236 -9.80 2.83 31.08
N LEU A 237 -9.05 1.95 30.44
CA LEU A 237 -9.49 0.62 30.00
C LEU A 237 -10.71 0.66 29.04
N ASN A 238 -10.92 1.76 28.37
CA ASN A 238 -11.92 1.93 27.33
C ASN A 238 -11.27 2.61 26.11
N ASP A 239 -12.02 2.73 25.03
CA ASP A 239 -11.53 3.33 23.80
C ASP A 239 -11.78 4.86 23.71
N ASN A 240 -12.25 5.49 24.81
CA ASN A 240 -12.49 6.92 24.85
C ASN A 240 -11.19 7.74 24.80
N VAL A 241 -10.10 7.19 25.36
CA VAL A 241 -8.78 7.79 25.26
C VAL A 241 -7.76 6.72 24.92
N ILE A 242 -7.10 6.87 23.77
CA ILE A 242 -6.01 6.01 23.33
C ILE A 242 -4.81 6.90 23.00
N ILE A 243 -3.67 6.60 23.60
CA ILE A 243 -2.40 7.28 23.34
C ILE A 243 -1.49 6.28 22.62
N GLN A 244 -1.05 6.62 21.41
CA GLN A 244 -0.10 5.85 20.64
C GLN A 244 1.17 6.67 20.43
N THR A 245 2.33 6.08 20.63
CA THR A 245 3.63 6.72 20.39
C THR A 245 4.64 5.69 19.90
N GLY A 246 5.61 6.14 19.12
CA GLY A 246 6.64 5.25 18.60
C GLY A 246 7.58 5.95 17.63
N VAL A 247 8.38 5.13 16.95
CA VAL A 247 9.28 5.58 15.90
C VAL A 247 9.28 4.54 14.78
N SER A 248 9.31 5.02 13.56
CA SER A 248 9.56 4.22 12.36
C SER A 248 10.83 4.71 11.67
N VAL A 249 11.58 3.76 11.12
CA VAL A 249 12.86 3.99 10.44
C VAL A 249 12.82 3.25 9.12
N PHE A 250 13.14 3.93 8.04
CA PHE A 250 13.27 3.34 6.72
C PHE A 250 14.73 3.43 6.27
N THR A 251 15.33 2.27 6.02
CA THR A 251 16.69 2.16 5.50
C THR A 251 16.61 1.82 4.01
N PRO A 252 16.97 2.75 3.11
CA PRO A 252 16.97 2.52 1.68
C PRO A 252 17.83 1.33 1.25
N SER A 253 17.45 0.71 0.16
CA SER A 253 18.27 -0.20 -0.64
C SER A 253 18.42 0.35 -2.05
N GLN A 254 19.19 -0.33 -2.89
CA GLN A 254 19.62 0.17 -4.19
C GLN A 254 18.48 0.71 -5.09
N GLY A 255 17.31 0.06 -5.09
CA GLY A 255 16.17 0.52 -5.89
C GLY A 255 15.62 1.87 -5.43
N PHE A 256 15.57 2.10 -4.12
CA PHE A 256 15.15 3.40 -3.58
C PHE A 256 16.24 4.46 -3.74
N GLU A 257 17.51 4.08 -3.61
CA GLU A 257 18.66 4.96 -3.86
C GLU A 257 18.72 5.43 -5.32
N ASN A 258 18.35 4.56 -6.26
CA ASN A 258 18.28 4.93 -7.68
C ASN A 258 17.24 6.01 -7.97
N ILE A 259 16.18 6.12 -7.16
CA ILE A 259 15.03 6.98 -7.45
C ILE A 259 14.89 8.19 -6.53
N LEU A 260 15.45 8.16 -5.32
CA LEU A 260 15.24 9.22 -4.34
C LEU A 260 16.49 9.59 -3.54
N THR A 261 16.88 8.80 -2.55
CA THR A 261 17.99 9.10 -1.63
C THR A 261 18.55 7.83 -1.01
N SER A 262 19.83 7.88 -0.64
CA SER A 262 20.50 6.85 0.18
C SER A 262 20.41 7.13 1.69
N ASP A 263 19.84 8.25 2.10
CA ASP A 263 19.73 8.60 3.51
C ASP A 263 18.70 7.74 4.22
N THR A 264 19.02 7.28 5.42
CA THR A 264 18.06 6.64 6.32
C THR A 264 17.03 7.68 6.78
N LEU A 265 15.76 7.34 6.59
CA LEU A 265 14.62 8.18 6.94
C LEU A 265 14.00 7.68 8.25
N TYR A 266 13.54 8.60 9.09
CA TYR A 266 12.88 8.24 10.35
C TYR A 266 11.75 9.19 10.69
N THR A 267 10.71 8.66 11.34
CA THR A 267 9.55 9.43 11.79
C THR A 267 9.19 9.04 13.22
N PRO A 268 9.42 9.90 14.21
CA PRO A 268 8.79 9.78 15.51
C PRO A 268 7.32 10.19 15.39
N PHE A 269 6.42 9.49 16.09
CA PHE A 269 5.01 9.81 16.09
C PHE A 269 4.37 9.74 17.47
N ALA A 270 3.34 10.56 17.65
CA ALA A 270 2.44 10.49 18.79
C ALA A 270 1.01 10.80 18.30
N VAL A 271 0.06 9.95 18.66
CA VAL A 271 -1.35 10.11 18.31
C VAL A 271 -2.20 10.01 19.57
N LEU A 272 -3.06 10.99 19.76
CA LEU A 272 -4.09 10.99 20.79
C LEU A 272 -5.45 10.83 20.11
N THR A 273 -6.13 9.71 20.41
CA THR A 273 -7.50 9.47 19.94
C THR A 273 -8.46 9.72 21.09
N LEU A 274 -9.42 10.58 20.85
CA LEU A 274 -10.52 10.89 21.78
C LEU A 274 -11.84 10.50 21.12
N THR A 275 -12.61 9.63 21.78
CA THR A 275 -13.93 9.20 21.31
C THR A 275 -14.96 9.52 22.38
N TYR A 276 -16.07 10.15 22.01
CA TYR A 276 -17.15 10.59 22.88
C TYR A 276 -18.51 10.07 22.39
#